data_d756c7900711e3d5f0611b4e98d09af9
#
_entry.id   d756c7900711e3d5f0611b4e98d09af9
#
_cell.length_a   1.000
_cell.length_b   1.000
_cell.length_c   1.000
_cell.angle_alpha   90.00
_cell.angle_beta   90.00
_cell.angle_gamma   90.00
#
_symmetry.space_group_name_H-M   'P 1'
#
loop_
_entity.id
_entity.type
_entity.pdbx_description
1 polymer ?
#
loop_
_entity_poly.entity_id
_entity_poly.type
_entity_poly.pdbx_seq_one_letter_code
_entity_poly.pdbx_strand_id
1 'polypeptide(L)'
;VLISCISLKGSYLEYKELGEKYISIFWTNIKYKYYVMLGNFIFLYLVMYFNGRRIKKDLKVFFEEEKKEIPRLPNKSISLVVSVLVSIAVAIIFTPKIILCASNASFAQTDPIFKLDISFYMFFEPIVKMAIIYIIGLIIGLTVYSGIYHVVVFNKYFDGIDRETLKKSSLMKQIFRNIRIFAVALAAYTLVGTLDIVFGKFITTNSDLELNGAGLVETTIKLWGNIIFAIILIISIWRAVTGLKKNEMSKTLKRLVVIPAYLVCMFIVMVGFDFIFVRTNEYDNQENYIKENISATKKAYGINFDINTLNYSGTISVDEVNENKEIVDNTAIVNPKLVLKNLNETQTQTGYYTYSTAHLSKYNENGENKYVYVSPREILSNQRAYNSKTYEYTHGYGLILTSATNMDEDGNIKYVQNDIIGNDSMVNINTPQIYYGMETNSTIITNAKGKNEYDYTDNSGVEYTTNYEGNSGLKLNLLDRIILGLEKKDIGLAFSGNTTKESKILINRNIIERAKLALPNVVYDKEPYTVVDDNGDIYWVLDAYTTSTSYPYSNYTTIVYNNQRITLNYIKNSIKVIINAYDGSMKFYITDRDDPIAMGYAKMYPGLFEDKDSQIDES
;
A
#
# COMPACT_ATOMS: atom_id res chain seq x y z
N VAL A 1 0.11 1.02 -27.56
CA VAL A 1 -1.36 1.17 -27.55
C VAL A 1 -2.01 -0.20 -27.38
N LEU A 2 -1.75 -1.19 -28.27
CA LEU A 2 -2.39 -2.51 -28.21
C LEU A 2 -2.16 -3.21 -26.85
N ILE A 3 -0.91 -3.28 -26.39
CA ILE A 3 -0.55 -3.89 -25.08
C ILE A 3 -1.30 -3.19 -23.94
N SER A 4 -1.37 -1.85 -23.95
CA SER A 4 -2.10 -1.10 -22.93
C SER A 4 -3.61 -1.36 -22.95
N CYS A 5 -4.20 -1.57 -24.14
CA CYS A 5 -5.61 -1.93 -24.27
C CYS A 5 -5.88 -3.35 -23.75
N ILE A 6 -4.98 -4.30 -24.04
CA ILE A 6 -5.06 -5.68 -23.54
C ILE A 6 -4.99 -5.69 -22.01
N SER A 7 -3.99 -5.03 -21.42
CA SER A 7 -3.84 -4.96 -19.95
C SER A 7 -5.03 -4.24 -19.29
N LEU A 8 -5.54 -3.16 -19.88
CA LEU A 8 -6.73 -2.47 -19.38
C LEU A 8 -7.97 -3.37 -19.39
N LYS A 9 -8.18 -4.12 -20.48
CA LYS A 9 -9.29 -5.05 -20.58
C LYS A 9 -9.10 -6.25 -19.67
N GLY A 10 -7.88 -6.76 -19.51
CA GLY A 10 -7.53 -7.82 -18.57
C GLY A 10 -7.86 -7.40 -17.14
N SER A 11 -7.37 -6.24 -16.69
CA SER A 11 -7.70 -5.69 -15.37
C SER A 11 -9.21 -5.47 -15.19
N TYR A 12 -9.92 -4.99 -16.20
CA TYR A 12 -11.39 -4.87 -16.14
C TYR A 12 -12.07 -6.23 -15.91
N LEU A 13 -11.60 -7.30 -16.57
CA LEU A 13 -12.13 -8.64 -16.36
C LEU A 13 -11.87 -9.17 -14.94
N GLU A 14 -10.71 -8.85 -14.36
CA GLU A 14 -10.41 -9.19 -12.97
C GLU A 14 -11.39 -8.52 -12.00
N TYR A 15 -11.62 -7.21 -12.14
CA TYR A 15 -12.61 -6.52 -11.31
C TYR A 15 -14.05 -7.00 -11.54
N LYS A 16 -14.38 -7.39 -12.78
CA LYS A 16 -15.69 -7.96 -13.10
C LYS A 16 -15.92 -9.31 -12.40
N GLU A 17 -14.87 -10.11 -12.24
CA GLU A 17 -14.95 -11.39 -11.51
C GLU A 17 -15.15 -11.18 -10.01
N LEU A 18 -14.62 -10.11 -9.42
CA LEU A 18 -14.88 -9.75 -8.02
C LEU A 18 -16.36 -9.42 -7.77
N GLY A 19 -17.07 -8.91 -8.77
CA GLY A 19 -18.48 -8.49 -8.71
C GLY A 19 -18.73 -7.08 -9.23
N GLU A 20 -19.98 -6.81 -9.57
CA GLU A 20 -20.41 -5.55 -10.22
C GLU A 20 -20.03 -4.29 -9.40
N LYS A 21 -20.10 -4.35 -8.05
CA LYS A 21 -19.75 -3.21 -7.20
C LYS A 21 -18.27 -2.80 -7.33
N TYR A 22 -17.36 -3.74 -7.62
CA TYR A 22 -15.93 -3.45 -7.75
C TYR A 22 -15.55 -2.81 -9.07
N ILE A 23 -16.40 -2.92 -10.10
CA ILE A 23 -16.21 -2.22 -11.38
C ILE A 23 -16.19 -0.70 -11.18
N SER A 24 -16.96 -0.18 -10.23
CA SER A 24 -16.95 1.24 -9.88
C SER A 24 -15.60 1.71 -9.36
N ILE A 25 -14.92 0.88 -8.55
CA ILE A 25 -13.58 1.14 -8.01
C ILE A 25 -12.56 1.20 -9.15
N PHE A 26 -12.61 0.22 -10.07
CA PHE A 26 -11.77 0.19 -11.25
C PHE A 26 -11.89 1.50 -12.06
N TRP A 27 -13.12 1.93 -12.37
CA TRP A 27 -13.34 3.16 -13.12
C TRP A 27 -12.92 4.41 -12.34
N THR A 28 -13.11 4.44 -11.02
CA THR A 28 -12.66 5.55 -10.18
C THR A 28 -11.14 5.69 -10.26
N ASN A 29 -10.39 4.60 -10.08
CA ASN A 29 -8.93 4.61 -10.18
C ASN A 29 -8.44 5.05 -11.57
N ILE A 30 -9.08 4.55 -12.62
CA ILE A 30 -8.77 4.94 -14.01
C ILE A 30 -9.07 6.41 -14.24
N LYS A 31 -10.23 6.91 -13.82
CA LYS A 31 -10.65 8.30 -13.96
C LYS A 31 -9.63 9.26 -13.32
N TYR A 32 -9.22 9.01 -12.09
CA TYR A 32 -8.18 9.82 -11.45
C TYR A 32 -6.84 9.75 -12.19
N LYS A 33 -6.42 8.55 -12.63
CA LYS A 33 -5.20 8.36 -13.41
C LYS A 33 -5.22 9.18 -14.71
N TYR A 34 -6.35 9.16 -15.43
CA TYR A 34 -6.50 9.94 -16.65
C TYR A 34 -6.57 11.44 -16.40
N TYR A 35 -7.20 11.91 -15.33
CA TYR A 35 -7.22 13.34 -14.97
C TYR A 35 -5.82 13.85 -14.66
N VAL A 36 -5.03 13.11 -13.87
CA VAL A 36 -3.65 13.47 -13.58
C VAL A 36 -2.81 13.48 -14.85
N MET A 37 -2.94 12.43 -15.68
CA MET A 37 -2.21 12.32 -16.93
C MET A 37 -2.55 13.47 -17.90
N LEU A 38 -3.84 13.77 -18.11
CA LEU A 38 -4.29 14.81 -19.02
C LEU A 38 -3.90 16.20 -18.52
N GLY A 39 -4.10 16.47 -17.22
CA GLY A 39 -3.72 17.74 -16.60
C GLY A 39 -2.22 18.01 -16.74
N ASN A 40 -1.39 17.01 -16.42
CA ASN A 40 0.04 17.13 -16.58
C ASN A 40 0.46 17.23 -18.06
N PHE A 41 -0.18 16.47 -18.95
CA PHE A 41 0.09 16.54 -20.40
C PHE A 41 -0.13 17.96 -20.93
N ILE A 42 -1.26 18.56 -20.63
CA ILE A 42 -1.57 19.94 -21.06
C ILE A 42 -0.54 20.91 -20.50
N PHE A 43 -0.26 20.83 -19.19
CA PHE A 43 0.70 21.68 -18.53
C PHE A 43 2.09 21.56 -19.16
N LEU A 44 2.64 20.36 -19.23
CA LEU A 44 3.98 20.10 -19.73
C LEU A 44 4.12 20.40 -21.21
N TYR A 45 3.10 20.06 -22.01
CA TYR A 45 3.10 20.39 -23.45
C TYR A 45 3.17 21.90 -23.68
N LEU A 46 2.39 22.69 -22.94
CA LEU A 46 2.43 24.14 -23.03
C LEU A 46 3.80 24.69 -22.60
N VAL A 47 4.35 24.22 -21.51
CA VAL A 47 5.68 24.63 -21.01
C VAL A 47 6.76 24.32 -22.04
N MET A 48 6.79 23.08 -22.56
CA MET A 48 7.75 22.65 -23.58
C MET A 48 7.55 23.39 -24.91
N TYR A 49 6.32 23.60 -25.33
CA TYR A 49 5.99 24.33 -26.57
C TYR A 49 6.48 25.79 -26.49
N PHE A 50 6.16 26.50 -25.39
CA PHE A 50 6.62 27.89 -25.23
C PHE A 50 8.14 27.99 -25.08
N ASN A 51 8.77 27.02 -24.39
CA ASN A 51 10.24 26.96 -24.32
C ASN A 51 10.84 26.74 -25.72
N GLY A 52 10.33 25.79 -26.49
CA GLY A 52 10.79 25.52 -27.85
C GLY A 52 10.53 26.69 -28.83
N ARG A 53 9.38 27.40 -28.67
CA ARG A 53 9.11 28.63 -29.44
C ARG A 53 10.12 29.73 -29.12
N ARG A 54 10.52 29.84 -27.86
CA ARG A 54 11.53 30.81 -27.40
C ARG A 54 12.91 30.48 -27.98
N ILE A 55 13.33 29.21 -27.92
CA ILE A 55 14.58 28.72 -28.50
C ILE A 55 14.58 29.01 -30.01
N LYS A 56 13.47 28.71 -30.70
CA LYS A 56 13.36 28.97 -32.13
C LYS A 56 13.48 30.46 -32.48
N LYS A 57 12.86 31.33 -31.68
CA LYS A 57 12.97 32.79 -31.84
C LYS A 57 14.42 33.27 -31.65
N ASP A 58 15.12 32.71 -30.70
CA ASP A 58 16.52 33.04 -30.42
C ASP A 58 17.44 32.60 -31.58
N LEU A 59 17.29 31.35 -32.02
CA LEU A 59 18.08 30.81 -33.11
C LEU A 59 17.81 31.51 -34.45
N LYS A 60 16.59 32.01 -34.68
CA LYS A 60 16.23 32.74 -35.89
C LYS A 60 17.15 33.94 -36.12
N VAL A 61 17.53 34.67 -35.07
CA VAL A 61 18.44 35.83 -35.15
C VAL A 61 19.80 35.45 -35.75
N PHE A 62 20.36 34.27 -35.31
CA PHE A 62 21.63 33.78 -35.86
C PHE A 62 21.55 33.38 -37.31
N PHE A 63 20.46 32.71 -37.74
CA PHE A 63 20.25 32.36 -39.16
C PHE A 63 20.11 33.59 -40.04
N GLU A 64 19.43 34.64 -39.57
CA GLU A 64 19.27 35.91 -40.29
C GLU A 64 20.58 36.70 -40.40
N GLU A 65 21.40 36.74 -39.35
CA GLU A 65 22.73 37.37 -39.35
C GLU A 65 23.66 36.74 -40.39
N GLU A 66 23.66 35.39 -40.52
CA GLU A 66 24.50 34.66 -41.45
C GLU A 66 23.82 34.43 -42.85
N LYS A 67 22.68 35.02 -43.08
CA LYS A 67 21.91 34.86 -44.33
C LYS A 67 21.62 33.42 -44.74
N LYS A 68 21.46 32.52 -43.72
CA LYS A 68 21.14 31.11 -43.92
C LYS A 68 19.65 30.87 -43.82
N GLU A 69 19.13 29.90 -44.60
CA GLU A 69 17.74 29.50 -44.50
C GLU A 69 17.43 28.86 -43.12
N ILE A 70 16.27 29.22 -42.54
CA ILE A 70 15.84 28.72 -41.24
C ILE A 70 15.30 27.32 -41.41
N PRO A 71 15.95 26.28 -40.83
CA PRO A 71 15.49 24.90 -40.95
C PRO A 71 14.16 24.65 -40.26
N ARG A 72 13.42 23.62 -40.68
CA ARG A 72 12.25 23.12 -39.95
C ARG A 72 12.69 22.43 -38.67
N LEU A 73 12.54 23.10 -37.55
CA LEU A 73 12.87 22.55 -36.21
C LEU A 73 11.66 21.82 -35.62
N PRO A 74 11.79 20.52 -35.22
CA PRO A 74 10.66 19.67 -34.84
C PRO A 74 10.13 19.91 -33.40
N ASN A 75 10.03 21.15 -32.96
CA ASN A 75 9.66 21.51 -31.58
C ASN A 75 8.31 20.95 -31.15
N LYS A 76 7.30 20.96 -32.02
CA LYS A 76 5.95 20.46 -31.69
C LYS A 76 5.96 18.95 -31.42
N SER A 77 6.66 18.18 -32.27
CA SER A 77 6.73 16.73 -32.15
C SER A 77 7.53 16.32 -30.90
N ILE A 78 8.66 16.99 -30.62
CA ILE A 78 9.44 16.75 -29.42
C ILE A 78 8.62 17.08 -28.16
N SER A 79 7.97 18.23 -28.13
CA SER A 79 7.09 18.62 -27.01
C SER A 79 5.97 17.61 -26.78
N LEU A 80 5.35 17.09 -27.86
CA LEU A 80 4.30 16.08 -27.78
C LEU A 80 4.83 14.79 -27.15
N VAL A 81 5.90 14.23 -27.71
CA VAL A 81 6.45 12.93 -27.27
C VAL A 81 6.91 12.99 -25.81
N VAL A 82 7.69 14.02 -25.44
CA VAL A 82 8.17 14.19 -24.07
C VAL A 82 7.01 14.38 -23.10
N SER A 83 6.00 15.18 -23.47
CA SER A 83 4.85 15.42 -22.60
C SER A 83 4.02 14.16 -22.39
N VAL A 84 3.84 13.33 -23.42
CA VAL A 84 3.13 12.04 -23.26
C VAL A 84 3.89 11.12 -22.32
N LEU A 85 5.19 10.89 -22.54
CA LEU A 85 5.99 9.96 -21.74
C LEU A 85 6.07 10.38 -20.28
N VAL A 86 6.35 11.66 -20.02
CA VAL A 86 6.43 12.18 -18.65
C VAL A 86 5.06 12.17 -17.98
N SER A 87 3.97 12.43 -18.69
CA SER A 87 2.63 12.43 -18.11
C SER A 87 2.15 11.04 -17.71
N ILE A 88 2.57 10.01 -18.46
CA ILE A 88 2.34 8.61 -18.04
C ILE A 88 3.07 8.32 -16.72
N ALA A 89 4.35 8.68 -16.61
CA ALA A 89 5.13 8.48 -15.40
C ALA A 89 4.54 9.24 -14.19
N VAL A 90 4.17 10.51 -14.39
CA VAL A 90 3.52 11.35 -13.37
C VAL A 90 2.19 10.73 -12.93
N ALA A 91 1.37 10.25 -13.87
CA ALA A 91 0.10 9.61 -13.52
C ALA A 91 0.29 8.35 -12.65
N ILE A 92 1.30 7.53 -12.93
CA ILE A 92 1.59 6.33 -12.13
C ILE A 92 2.01 6.71 -10.71
N ILE A 93 2.87 7.72 -10.56
CA ILE A 93 3.47 8.08 -9.26
C ILE A 93 2.49 8.90 -8.40
N PHE A 94 1.76 9.84 -8.98
CA PHE A 94 0.93 10.80 -8.23
C PHE A 94 -0.48 10.29 -7.92
N THR A 95 -1.08 9.45 -8.78
CA THR A 95 -2.48 9.05 -8.63
C THR A 95 -2.79 8.43 -7.25
N PRO A 96 -2.01 7.48 -6.70
CA PRO A 96 -2.33 6.89 -5.41
C PRO A 96 -2.38 7.91 -4.26
N LYS A 97 -1.49 8.91 -4.31
CA LYS A 97 -1.44 9.98 -3.30
C LYS A 97 -2.58 10.99 -3.46
N ILE A 98 -2.91 11.34 -4.70
CA ILE A 98 -4.01 12.27 -5.01
C ILE A 98 -5.36 11.68 -4.61
N ILE A 99 -5.58 10.39 -4.79
CA ILE A 99 -6.80 9.70 -4.37
C ILE A 99 -7.02 9.88 -2.87
N LEU A 100 -6.03 9.58 -2.04
CA LEU A 100 -6.11 9.75 -0.58
C LEU A 100 -6.33 11.23 -0.19
N CYS A 101 -5.61 12.15 -0.82
CA CYS A 101 -5.79 13.57 -0.60
C CYS A 101 -7.22 14.05 -0.94
N ALA A 102 -7.80 13.54 -2.03
CA ALA A 102 -9.14 13.90 -2.48
C ALA A 102 -10.25 13.42 -1.51
N SER A 103 -9.98 12.45 -0.63
CA SER A 103 -10.92 12.00 0.39
C SER A 103 -11.25 13.08 1.43
N ASN A 104 -10.35 14.06 1.60
CA ASN A 104 -10.45 15.14 2.59
C ASN A 104 -10.78 14.60 4.00
N ALA A 105 -10.16 13.48 4.37
CA ALA A 105 -10.27 12.91 5.71
C ALA A 105 -9.48 13.77 6.70
N SER A 106 -10.01 14.00 7.90
CA SER A 106 -9.36 14.77 8.97
C SER A 106 -9.23 13.90 10.21
N PHE A 107 -8.10 14.01 10.89
CA PHE A 107 -7.88 13.35 12.18
C PHE A 107 -8.53 14.11 13.34
N ALA A 108 -8.99 15.34 13.12
CA ALA A 108 -9.44 16.25 14.19
C ALA A 108 -8.42 16.41 15.33
N GLN A 109 -7.16 16.14 15.03
CA GLN A 109 -6.02 16.23 15.93
C GLN A 109 -4.90 17.00 15.23
N THR A 110 -4.24 17.88 15.98
CA THR A 110 -3.18 18.73 15.45
C THR A 110 -1.82 18.38 16.04
N ASP A 111 -0.77 18.54 15.26
CA ASP A 111 0.60 18.46 15.78
C ASP A 111 0.89 19.57 16.81
N PRO A 112 1.79 19.33 17.77
CA PRO A 112 2.03 20.26 18.87
C PRO A 112 2.80 21.53 18.44
N ILE A 113 3.54 21.51 17.32
CA ILE A 113 4.44 22.60 16.89
C ILE A 113 3.76 23.54 15.92
N PHE A 114 3.29 23.02 14.77
CA PHE A 114 2.72 23.84 13.68
C PHE A 114 1.20 23.97 13.78
N LYS A 115 0.55 23.21 14.70
CA LYS A 115 -0.90 23.17 14.88
C LYS A 115 -1.66 22.78 13.61
N LEU A 116 -1.03 21.99 12.73
CA LEU A 116 -1.64 21.43 11.54
C LEU A 116 -2.31 20.12 11.86
N ASP A 117 -3.47 19.85 11.23
CA ASP A 117 -4.14 18.55 11.35
C ASP A 117 -3.21 17.42 10.84
N ILE A 118 -3.21 16.28 11.50
CA ILE A 118 -2.37 15.13 11.15
C ILE A 118 -2.59 14.69 9.70
N SER A 119 -3.80 14.85 9.17
CA SER A 119 -4.12 14.56 7.76
C SER A 119 -3.29 15.37 6.78
N PHE A 120 -2.86 16.57 7.17
CA PHE A 120 -1.98 17.39 6.34
C PHE A 120 -0.66 16.64 6.05
N TYR A 121 -0.03 16.08 7.07
CA TYR A 121 1.23 15.33 6.94
C TYR A 121 1.05 14.03 6.17
N MET A 122 -0.08 13.35 6.34
CA MET A 122 -0.32 12.07 5.69
C MET A 122 -0.74 12.20 4.23
N PHE A 123 -1.54 13.21 3.88
CA PHE A 123 -2.19 13.29 2.57
C PHE A 123 -1.69 14.46 1.72
N PHE A 124 -1.53 15.66 2.30
CA PHE A 124 -1.21 16.87 1.54
C PHE A 124 0.29 17.10 1.38
N GLU A 125 1.05 17.01 2.45
CA GLU A 125 2.49 17.30 2.46
C GLU A 125 3.26 16.42 1.44
N PRO A 126 3.03 15.10 1.33
CA PRO A 126 3.70 14.29 0.34
C PRO A 126 3.47 14.77 -1.10
N ILE A 127 2.24 15.23 -1.41
CA ILE A 127 1.91 15.78 -2.74
C ILE A 127 2.64 17.09 -2.98
N VAL A 128 2.66 17.98 -1.99
CA VAL A 128 3.38 19.26 -2.08
C VAL A 128 4.86 19.04 -2.32
N LYS A 129 5.50 18.15 -1.57
CA LYS A 129 6.92 17.77 -1.78
C LYS A 129 7.16 17.19 -3.16
N MET A 130 6.33 16.25 -3.59
CA MET A 130 6.43 15.66 -4.92
C MET A 130 6.26 16.71 -6.03
N ALA A 131 5.32 17.64 -5.87
CA ALA A 131 5.12 18.73 -6.81
C ALA A 131 6.35 19.66 -6.89
N ILE A 132 6.97 20.00 -5.77
CA ILE A 132 8.19 20.83 -5.75
C ILE A 132 9.35 20.06 -6.41
N ILE A 133 9.55 18.78 -6.10
CA ILE A 133 10.57 17.94 -6.74
C ILE A 133 10.32 17.84 -8.25
N TYR A 134 9.07 17.70 -8.68
CA TYR A 134 8.70 17.70 -10.09
C TYR A 134 9.04 19.04 -10.77
N ILE A 135 8.76 20.18 -10.12
CA ILE A 135 9.12 21.51 -10.64
C ILE A 135 10.65 21.65 -10.73
N ILE A 136 11.41 21.19 -9.73
CA ILE A 136 12.89 21.18 -9.76
C ILE A 136 13.38 20.34 -10.94
N GLY A 137 12.87 19.13 -11.11
CA GLY A 137 13.20 18.27 -12.24
C GLY A 137 12.86 18.89 -13.59
N LEU A 138 11.72 19.57 -13.67
CA LEU A 138 11.29 20.30 -14.87
C LEU A 138 12.25 21.44 -15.23
N ILE A 139 12.67 22.23 -14.25
CA ILE A 139 13.63 23.35 -14.46
C ILE A 139 14.96 22.81 -14.98
N ILE A 140 15.48 21.73 -14.37
CA ILE A 140 16.71 21.08 -14.81
C ILE A 140 16.53 20.52 -16.22
N GLY A 141 15.45 19.76 -16.46
CA GLY A 141 15.16 19.16 -17.77
C GLY A 141 15.02 20.19 -18.88
N LEU A 142 14.32 21.31 -18.64
CA LEU A 142 14.20 22.40 -19.61
C LEU A 142 15.55 23.08 -19.87
N THR A 143 16.41 23.18 -18.87
CA THR A 143 17.74 23.79 -19.02
C THR A 143 18.63 22.89 -19.87
N VAL A 144 18.67 21.58 -19.56
CA VAL A 144 19.42 20.59 -20.33
C VAL A 144 18.88 20.47 -21.76
N TYR A 145 17.57 20.39 -21.93
CA TYR A 145 16.94 20.37 -23.25
C TYR A 145 17.33 21.59 -24.10
N SER A 146 17.26 22.79 -23.52
CA SER A 146 17.63 24.02 -24.23
C SER A 146 19.12 24.03 -24.59
N GLY A 147 19.98 23.57 -23.72
CA GLY A 147 21.42 23.43 -23.97
C GLY A 147 21.72 22.47 -25.12
N ILE A 148 21.20 21.24 -25.04
CA ILE A 148 21.37 20.23 -26.08
C ILE A 148 20.84 20.73 -27.42
N TYR A 149 19.66 21.35 -27.41
CA TYR A 149 19.04 21.85 -28.62
C TYR A 149 19.91 22.92 -29.33
N HIS A 150 20.46 23.86 -28.58
CA HIS A 150 21.40 24.86 -29.12
C HIS A 150 22.66 24.19 -29.66
N VAL A 151 23.29 23.29 -28.88
CA VAL A 151 24.51 22.57 -29.30
C VAL A 151 24.26 21.81 -30.61
N VAL A 152 23.16 21.05 -30.72
CA VAL A 152 22.84 20.28 -31.92
C VAL A 152 22.63 21.19 -33.14
N VAL A 153 21.91 22.32 -32.98
CA VAL A 153 21.66 23.25 -34.08
C VAL A 153 22.94 23.96 -34.52
N PHE A 154 23.74 24.45 -33.56
CA PHE A 154 25.00 25.12 -33.89
C PHE A 154 26.03 24.18 -34.56
N ASN A 155 26.15 22.94 -34.09
CA ASN A 155 27.05 21.97 -34.73
C ASN A 155 26.57 21.52 -36.11
N LYS A 156 25.26 21.53 -36.37
CA LYS A 156 24.70 21.09 -37.65
C LYS A 156 24.68 22.16 -38.74
N TYR A 157 24.46 23.44 -38.36
CA TYR A 157 24.22 24.52 -39.31
C TYR A 157 25.25 25.65 -39.27
N PHE A 158 26.11 25.64 -38.25
CA PHE A 158 27.21 26.59 -38.00
C PHE A 158 28.47 25.82 -37.65
N ASP A 159 29.58 26.50 -37.49
CA ASP A 159 30.92 25.89 -37.19
C ASP A 159 31.08 25.51 -35.69
N GLY A 160 29.97 25.29 -34.96
CA GLY A 160 29.96 24.96 -33.56
C GLY A 160 29.55 26.13 -32.67
N ILE A 161 29.68 25.94 -31.35
CA ILE A 161 29.39 26.99 -30.35
C ILE A 161 30.70 27.52 -29.80
N ASP A 162 31.01 28.76 -30.13
CA ASP A 162 32.09 29.52 -29.50
C ASP A 162 31.59 30.37 -28.32
N ARG A 163 32.54 31.03 -27.61
CA ARG A 163 32.23 31.85 -26.46
C ARG A 163 31.47 33.13 -26.82
N GLU A 164 31.62 33.64 -28.01
CA GLU A 164 30.93 34.84 -28.47
C GLU A 164 29.49 34.53 -28.85
N THR A 165 29.27 33.43 -29.55
CA THR A 165 27.95 32.89 -29.88
C THR A 165 27.15 32.60 -28.63
N LEU A 166 27.75 31.99 -27.62
CA LEU A 166 27.08 31.76 -26.32
C LEU A 166 26.67 33.07 -25.63
N LYS A 167 27.50 34.15 -25.69
CA LYS A 167 27.15 35.44 -25.09
C LYS A 167 26.02 36.15 -25.83
N LYS A 168 25.97 36.05 -27.14
CA LYS A 168 24.91 36.61 -27.99
C LYS A 168 23.59 35.85 -27.83
N SER A 169 23.65 34.53 -27.62
CA SER A 169 22.46 33.69 -27.51
C SER A 169 21.63 34.02 -26.26
N SER A 170 20.32 33.80 -26.34
CA SER A 170 19.43 33.90 -25.19
C SER A 170 19.59 32.72 -24.23
N LEU A 171 20.37 31.69 -24.59
CA LEU A 171 20.63 30.49 -23.79
C LEU A 171 21.19 30.86 -22.41
N MET A 172 22.23 31.70 -22.35
CA MET A 172 22.81 32.14 -21.07
C MET A 172 21.81 32.90 -20.21
N LYS A 173 20.99 33.75 -20.84
CA LYS A 173 19.93 34.49 -20.13
C LYS A 173 18.89 33.52 -19.55
N GLN A 174 18.55 32.48 -20.29
CA GLN A 174 17.65 31.41 -19.86
C GLN A 174 18.22 30.59 -18.72
N ILE A 175 19.48 30.12 -18.82
CA ILE A 175 20.18 29.40 -17.77
C ILE A 175 20.21 30.23 -16.48
N PHE A 176 20.60 31.47 -16.54
CA PHE A 176 20.65 32.34 -15.34
C PHE A 176 19.25 32.56 -14.71
N ARG A 177 18.21 32.67 -15.52
CA ARG A 177 16.83 32.72 -15.01
C ARG A 177 16.43 31.40 -14.35
N ASN A 178 16.70 30.29 -15.01
CA ASN A 178 16.35 28.97 -14.51
C ASN A 178 17.07 28.66 -13.19
N ILE A 179 18.37 29.04 -13.04
CA ILE A 179 19.10 28.91 -11.77
C ILE A 179 18.44 29.72 -10.65
N ARG A 180 17.92 30.93 -10.94
CA ARG A 180 17.20 31.72 -9.94
C ARG A 180 15.86 31.06 -9.54
N ILE A 181 15.11 30.55 -10.50
CA ILE A 181 13.85 29.84 -10.23
C ILE A 181 14.14 28.54 -9.47
N PHE A 182 15.20 27.82 -9.83
CA PHE A 182 15.68 26.64 -9.11
C PHE A 182 16.01 26.96 -7.64
N ALA A 183 16.68 28.10 -7.38
CA ALA A 183 16.97 28.54 -6.00
C ALA A 183 15.69 28.77 -5.18
N VAL A 184 14.66 29.37 -5.80
CA VAL A 184 13.35 29.56 -5.14
C VAL A 184 12.66 28.21 -4.89
N ALA A 185 12.68 27.31 -5.86
CA ALA A 185 12.09 25.99 -5.70
C ALA A 185 12.82 25.16 -4.62
N LEU A 186 14.15 25.25 -4.57
CA LEU A 186 14.95 24.59 -3.54
C LEU A 186 14.69 25.18 -2.15
N ALA A 187 14.55 26.51 -2.04
CA ALA A 187 14.16 27.15 -0.78
C ALA A 187 12.74 26.74 -0.34
N ALA A 188 11.80 26.66 -1.27
CA ALA A 188 10.45 26.16 -0.99
C ALA A 188 10.50 24.69 -0.50
N TYR A 189 11.32 23.84 -1.12
CA TYR A 189 11.54 22.47 -0.66
C TYR A 189 12.11 22.42 0.76
N THR A 190 13.07 23.29 1.08
CA THR A 190 13.64 23.41 2.44
C THR A 190 12.59 23.85 3.44
N LEU A 191 11.74 24.83 3.09
CA LEU A 191 10.67 25.31 3.98
C LEU A 191 9.62 24.22 4.24
N VAL A 192 9.18 23.49 3.21
CA VAL A 192 8.26 22.36 3.40
C VAL A 192 8.95 21.23 4.18
N GLY A 193 10.23 20.94 3.87
CA GLY A 193 11.02 19.97 4.63
C GLY A 193 11.28 20.37 6.09
N THR A 194 11.07 21.65 6.47
CA THR A 194 11.14 22.07 7.88
C THR A 194 9.98 21.48 8.69
N LEU A 195 8.85 21.17 8.05
CA LEU A 195 7.74 20.48 8.70
C LEU A 195 8.12 19.06 9.16
N ASP A 196 9.13 18.46 8.54
CA ASP A 196 9.61 17.12 8.91
C ASP A 196 10.28 17.02 10.28
N ILE A 197 10.52 18.16 10.96
CA ILE A 197 11.08 18.11 12.31
C ILE A 197 10.23 17.27 13.27
N VAL A 198 8.93 17.21 13.04
CA VAL A 198 7.98 16.40 13.85
C VAL A 198 8.15 14.89 13.67
N PHE A 199 8.95 14.45 12.69
CA PHE A 199 9.30 13.04 12.43
C PHE A 199 10.75 12.73 12.76
N GLY A 200 11.54 13.74 13.08
CA GLY A 200 12.95 13.58 13.43
C GLY A 200 13.12 12.76 14.71
N LYS A 201 14.35 12.33 14.95
CA LYS A 201 14.72 11.77 16.26
C LYS A 201 15.32 12.91 17.06
N PHE A 202 14.82 13.18 18.24
CA PHE A 202 15.50 14.07 19.15
C PHE A 202 16.49 13.31 20.02
N ILE A 203 17.62 13.93 20.30
CA ILE A 203 18.75 13.32 20.98
C ILE A 203 18.42 13.23 22.46
N THR A 204 18.57 12.05 23.05
CA THR A 204 18.53 11.82 24.49
C THR A 204 19.90 11.37 24.97
N THR A 205 20.22 11.60 26.23
CA THR A 205 21.48 11.12 26.84
C THR A 205 21.52 9.59 26.89
N ASN A 206 20.36 8.97 27.01
CA ASN A 206 20.22 7.50 26.93
C ASN A 206 20.10 7.07 25.47
N SER A 207 21.16 6.50 24.91
CA SER A 207 21.22 6.04 23.51
C SER A 207 20.25 4.90 23.18
N ASP A 208 19.71 4.21 24.19
CA ASP A 208 18.76 3.10 24.00
C ASP A 208 17.31 3.60 23.83
N LEU A 209 17.06 4.88 24.14
CA LEU A 209 15.77 5.53 23.97
C LEU A 209 15.71 6.25 22.62
N GLU A 210 15.05 5.63 21.67
CA GLU A 210 14.72 6.29 20.39
C GLU A 210 13.35 6.96 20.48
N LEU A 211 13.33 8.29 20.61
CA LEU A 211 12.11 9.10 20.62
C LEU A 211 12.00 9.87 19.32
N ASN A 212 10.85 9.74 18.66
CA ASN A 212 10.56 10.48 17.42
C ASN A 212 9.77 11.75 17.73
N GLY A 213 10.05 12.79 16.96
CA GLY A 213 9.45 14.12 17.11
C GLY A 213 10.49 15.22 17.08
N ALA A 214 10.07 16.45 17.39
CA ALA A 214 10.96 17.58 17.58
C ALA A 214 11.20 17.78 19.08
N GLY A 215 12.44 17.82 19.51
CA GLY A 215 12.82 18.21 20.87
C GLY A 215 13.10 19.72 20.95
N LEU A 216 13.72 20.13 22.08
CA LEU A 216 14.03 21.53 22.33
C LEU A 216 15.01 22.12 21.29
N VAL A 217 16.00 21.33 20.84
CA VAL A 217 16.97 21.78 19.81
C VAL A 217 16.26 22.02 18.48
N GLU A 218 15.40 21.09 18.08
CA GLU A 218 14.69 21.14 16.81
C GLU A 218 13.74 22.34 16.74
N THR A 219 13.02 22.62 17.82
CA THR A 219 12.03 23.71 17.87
C THR A 219 12.67 25.07 18.02
N THR A 220 13.79 25.16 18.75
CA THR A 220 14.45 26.44 19.05
C THR A 220 15.49 26.85 18.00
N ILE A 221 16.30 25.88 17.53
CA ILE A 221 17.43 26.21 16.63
C ILE A 221 17.15 25.72 15.20
N LYS A 222 16.77 24.44 15.00
CA LYS A 222 16.66 23.84 13.67
C LYS A 222 15.53 24.45 12.84
N LEU A 223 14.37 24.69 13.46
CA LEU A 223 13.21 25.29 12.79
C LEU A 223 13.57 26.66 12.21
N TRP A 224 14.05 27.57 13.06
CA TRP A 224 14.42 28.92 12.64
C TRP A 224 15.64 28.93 11.74
N GLY A 225 16.62 28.05 12.02
CA GLY A 225 17.78 27.83 11.18
C GLY A 225 17.44 27.45 9.75
N ASN A 226 16.47 26.57 9.55
CA ASN A 226 16.01 26.17 8.21
C ASN A 226 15.31 27.34 7.46
N ILE A 227 14.53 28.15 8.17
CA ILE A 227 13.89 29.34 7.58
C ILE A 227 14.96 30.34 7.11
N ILE A 228 15.94 30.63 7.97
CA ILE A 228 17.08 31.52 7.64
C ILE A 228 17.88 30.92 6.48
N PHE A 229 18.11 29.61 6.48
CA PHE A 229 18.81 28.90 5.41
C PHE A 229 18.11 29.05 4.05
N ALA A 230 16.80 28.94 4.00
CA ALA A 230 16.04 29.14 2.76
C ALA A 230 16.23 30.56 2.19
N ILE A 231 16.28 31.58 3.06
CA ILE A 231 16.54 32.98 2.67
C ILE A 231 17.98 33.13 2.16
N ILE A 232 18.97 32.62 2.90
CA ILE A 232 20.38 32.63 2.52
C ILE A 232 20.59 31.96 1.17
N LEU A 233 19.95 30.86 0.93
CA LEU A 233 20.03 30.08 -0.32
C LEU A 233 19.58 30.93 -1.52
N ILE A 234 18.42 31.59 -1.43
CA ILE A 234 17.93 32.47 -2.49
C ILE A 234 18.93 33.64 -2.72
N ILE A 235 19.31 34.33 -1.66
CA ILE A 235 20.18 35.51 -1.77
C ILE A 235 21.55 35.13 -2.33
N SER A 236 22.16 34.05 -1.84
CA SER A 236 23.48 33.59 -2.27
C SER A 236 23.50 33.22 -3.73
N ILE A 237 22.53 32.42 -4.18
CA ILE A 237 22.44 31.98 -5.59
C ILE A 237 22.13 33.17 -6.51
N TRP A 238 21.22 34.08 -6.13
CA TRP A 238 20.91 35.27 -6.95
C TRP A 238 22.09 36.21 -7.09
N ARG A 239 22.85 36.41 -6.01
CA ARG A 239 24.10 37.21 -6.04
C ARG A 239 25.20 36.50 -6.82
N ALA A 240 25.30 35.15 -6.72
CA ALA A 240 26.25 34.36 -7.50
C ALA A 240 25.97 34.48 -9.00
N VAL A 241 24.69 34.34 -9.43
CA VAL A 241 24.28 34.53 -10.83
C VAL A 241 24.62 35.95 -11.32
N THR A 242 24.50 36.95 -10.47
CA THR A 242 24.87 38.32 -10.82
C THR A 242 26.38 38.47 -11.02
N GLY A 243 27.19 37.77 -10.21
CA GLY A 243 28.64 37.71 -10.40
C GLY A 243 29.06 37.00 -11.68
N LEU A 244 28.39 35.89 -12.01
CA LEU A 244 28.61 35.17 -13.29
C LEU A 244 28.32 36.07 -14.49
N LYS A 245 27.25 36.86 -14.45
CA LYS A 245 26.93 37.82 -15.54
C LYS A 245 28.00 38.85 -15.74
N LYS A 246 28.71 39.24 -14.67
CA LYS A 246 29.80 40.24 -14.69
C LYS A 246 31.18 39.63 -14.91
N ASN A 247 31.29 38.29 -15.13
CA ASN A 247 32.54 37.53 -15.19
C ASN A 247 33.43 37.64 -13.91
N GLU A 248 32.82 37.90 -12.75
CA GLU A 248 33.48 37.99 -11.45
C GLU A 248 33.55 36.63 -10.76
N MET A 249 34.31 35.66 -11.28
CA MET A 249 34.32 34.28 -10.81
C MET A 249 34.68 34.16 -9.31
N SER A 250 35.70 34.88 -8.84
CA SER A 250 36.13 34.87 -7.44
C SER A 250 35.01 35.33 -6.48
N LYS A 251 34.26 36.37 -6.85
CA LYS A 251 33.14 36.86 -6.05
C LYS A 251 31.96 35.88 -6.10
N THR A 252 31.76 35.18 -7.23
CA THR A 252 30.74 34.16 -7.38
C THR A 252 31.00 32.97 -6.45
N LEU A 253 32.22 32.45 -6.42
CA LEU A 253 32.62 31.36 -5.53
C LEU A 253 32.45 31.75 -4.05
N LYS A 254 32.94 32.93 -3.65
CA LYS A 254 32.76 33.44 -2.26
C LYS A 254 31.28 33.51 -1.84
N ARG A 255 30.38 33.86 -2.75
CA ARG A 255 28.92 33.92 -2.48
C ARG A 255 28.30 32.54 -2.34
N LEU A 256 28.77 31.56 -3.08
CA LEU A 256 28.27 30.18 -2.98
C LEU A 256 28.79 29.46 -1.73
N VAL A 257 30.03 29.77 -1.28
CA VAL A 257 30.62 29.23 -0.04
C VAL A 257 29.80 29.59 1.21
N VAL A 258 29.04 30.68 1.18
CA VAL A 258 28.14 31.04 2.29
C VAL A 258 27.12 29.94 2.62
N ILE A 259 26.66 29.17 1.62
CA ILE A 259 25.67 28.10 1.80
C ILE A 259 26.23 26.98 2.69
N PRO A 260 27.32 26.27 2.33
CA PRO A 260 27.89 25.24 3.19
C PRO A 260 28.42 25.80 4.52
N ALA A 261 28.99 27.03 4.52
CA ALA A 261 29.46 27.67 5.76
C ALA A 261 28.33 27.88 6.77
N TYR A 262 27.14 28.29 6.30
CA TYR A 262 25.98 28.44 7.17
C TYR A 262 25.53 27.09 7.74
N LEU A 263 25.50 26.02 6.93
CA LEU A 263 25.13 24.69 7.42
C LEU A 263 26.07 24.17 8.50
N VAL A 264 27.38 24.39 8.32
CA VAL A 264 28.39 24.02 9.34
C VAL A 264 28.19 24.87 10.62
N CYS A 265 27.97 26.17 10.48
CA CYS A 265 27.70 27.05 11.62
C CYS A 265 26.42 26.61 12.37
N MET A 266 25.34 26.35 11.64
CA MET A 266 24.07 25.86 12.21
C MET A 266 24.26 24.54 12.96
N PHE A 267 25.02 23.60 12.38
CA PHE A 267 25.34 22.33 13.05
C PHE A 267 26.12 22.56 14.36
N ILE A 268 27.15 23.40 14.35
CA ILE A 268 27.92 23.71 15.57
C ILE A 268 27.02 24.37 16.64
N VAL A 269 26.12 25.27 16.24
CA VAL A 269 25.18 25.93 17.16
C VAL A 269 24.20 24.89 17.74
N MET A 270 23.67 23.95 16.92
CA MET A 270 22.78 22.90 17.39
C MET A 270 23.46 22.00 18.41
N VAL A 271 24.68 21.51 18.12
CA VAL A 271 25.45 20.66 19.03
C VAL A 271 25.83 21.40 20.31
N GLY A 272 26.26 22.68 20.21
CA GLY A 272 26.59 23.51 21.36
C GLY A 272 25.39 23.77 22.26
N PHE A 273 24.24 24.05 21.67
CA PHE A 273 22.98 24.25 22.41
C PHE A 273 22.52 22.99 23.11
N ASP A 274 22.59 21.84 22.42
CA ASP A 274 22.28 20.53 23.01
C ASP A 274 23.16 20.28 24.23
N PHE A 275 24.48 20.41 24.08
CA PHE A 275 25.44 20.10 25.14
C PHE A 275 25.32 21.03 26.36
N ILE A 276 25.13 22.35 26.11
CA ILE A 276 25.15 23.35 27.19
C ILE A 276 23.78 23.44 27.88
N PHE A 277 22.68 23.42 27.13
CA PHE A 277 21.35 23.72 27.65
C PHE A 277 20.48 22.47 27.82
N VAL A 278 20.50 21.56 26.86
CA VAL A 278 19.56 20.42 26.91
C VAL A 278 20.06 19.36 27.89
N ARG A 279 21.31 18.89 27.72
CA ARG A 279 21.87 17.79 28.54
C ARG A 279 22.08 18.13 30.00
N THR A 280 22.19 19.38 30.36
CA THR A 280 22.38 19.78 31.76
C THR A 280 21.19 19.46 32.67
N ASN A 281 19.98 19.52 32.13
CA ASN A 281 18.74 19.12 32.78
C ASN A 281 17.77 18.54 31.74
N GLU A 282 18.14 17.38 31.19
CA GLU A 282 17.47 16.78 30.03
C GLU A 282 16.00 16.51 30.30
N TYR A 283 15.68 15.95 31.47
CA TYR A 283 14.31 15.57 31.80
C TYR A 283 13.37 16.78 31.77
N ASP A 284 13.69 17.85 32.50
CA ASP A 284 12.82 19.03 32.57
C ASP A 284 12.72 19.75 31.22
N ASN A 285 13.83 19.79 30.47
CA ASN A 285 13.89 20.44 29.17
C ASN A 285 13.14 19.68 28.08
N GLN A 286 13.06 18.36 28.19
CA GLN A 286 12.43 17.48 27.18
C GLN A 286 11.08 16.91 27.62
N GLU A 287 10.66 17.09 28.88
CA GLU A 287 9.46 16.48 29.45
C GLU A 287 8.21 16.65 28.56
N ASN A 288 7.94 17.85 28.09
CA ASN A 288 6.77 18.12 27.26
C ASN A 288 6.83 17.38 25.92
N TYR A 289 8.02 17.30 25.31
CA TYR A 289 8.21 16.60 24.02
C TYR A 289 8.11 15.08 24.20
N ILE A 290 8.58 14.55 25.34
CA ILE A 290 8.44 13.14 25.69
C ILE A 290 6.97 12.78 25.91
N LYS A 291 6.23 13.62 26.64
CA LYS A 291 4.77 13.44 26.82
C LYS A 291 4.01 13.43 25.50
N GLU A 292 4.34 14.35 24.59
CA GLU A 292 3.74 14.39 23.25
C GLU A 292 4.08 13.13 22.43
N ASN A 293 5.34 12.66 22.47
CA ASN A 293 5.74 11.42 21.81
C ASN A 293 4.96 10.22 22.34
N ILE A 294 4.85 10.05 23.66
CA ILE A 294 4.11 8.96 24.27
C ILE A 294 2.63 9.02 23.88
N SER A 295 2.02 10.21 23.97
CA SER A 295 0.61 10.42 23.61
C SER A 295 0.35 10.11 22.15
N ALA A 296 1.19 10.64 21.25
CA ALA A 296 1.09 10.42 19.82
C ALA A 296 1.28 8.95 19.45
N THR A 297 2.28 8.28 20.04
CA THR A 297 2.53 6.86 19.81
C THR A 297 1.35 6.00 20.27
N LYS A 298 0.82 6.23 21.49
CA LYS A 298 -0.36 5.52 21.97
C LYS A 298 -1.55 5.66 21.02
N LYS A 299 -1.83 6.88 20.56
CA LYS A 299 -2.94 7.13 19.63
C LYS A 299 -2.71 6.49 18.25
N ALA A 300 -1.49 6.58 17.73
CA ALA A 300 -1.14 6.05 16.41
C ALA A 300 -1.24 4.53 16.33
N TYR A 301 -0.98 3.85 17.44
CA TYR A 301 -1.04 2.38 17.55
C TYR A 301 -2.33 1.88 18.20
N GLY A 302 -3.26 2.77 18.55
CA GLY A 302 -4.51 2.39 19.23
C GLY A 302 -4.30 1.79 20.61
N ILE A 303 -3.22 2.15 21.31
CA ILE A 303 -2.89 1.64 22.64
C ILE A 303 -3.72 2.41 23.67
N ASN A 304 -4.83 1.82 24.08
CA ASN A 304 -5.75 2.38 25.04
C ASN A 304 -6.02 1.34 26.12
N PHE A 305 -5.11 1.25 27.11
CA PHE A 305 -5.22 0.27 28.18
C PHE A 305 -5.61 0.93 29.49
N ASP A 306 -6.57 0.33 30.18
CA ASP A 306 -6.79 0.56 31.61
C ASP A 306 -5.78 -0.27 32.39
N ILE A 307 -5.04 0.37 33.28
CA ILE A 307 -4.10 -0.32 34.15
C ILE A 307 -4.84 -0.76 35.40
N ASN A 308 -5.09 -2.06 35.51
CA ASN A 308 -5.65 -2.66 36.71
C ASN A 308 -4.53 -3.26 37.56
N THR A 309 -4.45 -2.87 38.83
CA THR A 309 -3.54 -3.49 39.77
C THR A 309 -4.19 -4.75 40.33
N LEU A 310 -3.63 -5.90 39.98
CA LEU A 310 -4.05 -7.18 40.55
C LEU A 310 -3.34 -7.42 41.88
N ASN A 311 -4.11 -7.58 42.97
CA ASN A 311 -3.57 -8.02 44.23
C ASN A 311 -3.49 -9.56 44.25
N TYR A 312 -2.27 -10.10 44.15
CA TYR A 312 -2.04 -11.54 44.13
C TYR A 312 -1.68 -12.03 45.52
N SER A 313 -2.49 -12.93 46.10
CA SER A 313 -2.28 -13.52 47.41
C SER A 313 -1.22 -14.65 47.43
N GLY A 314 -0.84 -15.16 46.28
CA GLY A 314 0.15 -16.24 46.12
C GLY A 314 -0.39 -17.65 46.38
N THR A 315 -1.65 -17.79 46.76
CA THR A 315 -2.31 -19.09 47.01
C THR A 315 -3.67 -19.14 46.32
N ILE A 316 -3.94 -20.25 45.67
CA ILE A 316 -5.25 -20.52 45.07
C ILE A 316 -5.88 -21.68 45.84
N SER A 317 -7.10 -21.53 46.31
CA SER A 317 -7.85 -22.59 46.98
C SER A 317 -8.56 -23.48 45.96
N VAL A 318 -8.91 -24.70 46.37
CA VAL A 318 -9.71 -25.63 45.55
C VAL A 318 -11.10 -25.04 45.24
N ASP A 319 -11.64 -24.26 46.20
CA ASP A 319 -12.95 -23.62 46.02
C ASP A 319 -12.90 -22.52 44.93
N GLU A 320 -11.83 -21.70 44.90
CA GLU A 320 -11.62 -20.70 43.86
C GLU A 320 -11.44 -21.35 42.47
N VAL A 321 -10.77 -22.51 42.36
CA VAL A 321 -10.69 -23.25 41.11
C VAL A 321 -12.06 -23.76 40.67
N ASN A 322 -12.87 -24.27 41.59
CA ASN A 322 -14.21 -24.77 41.32
C ASN A 322 -15.19 -23.63 40.92
N GLU A 323 -15.08 -22.45 41.55
CA GLU A 323 -15.85 -21.27 41.22
C GLU A 323 -15.51 -20.74 39.82
N ASN A 324 -14.27 -20.93 39.37
CA ASN A 324 -13.78 -20.51 38.06
C ASN A 324 -13.60 -21.69 37.08
N LYS A 325 -14.34 -22.78 37.28
CA LYS A 325 -14.18 -24.02 36.51
C LYS A 325 -14.35 -23.81 35.02
N GLU A 326 -15.27 -22.94 34.60
CA GLU A 326 -15.47 -22.62 33.20
C GLU A 326 -14.20 -22.02 32.55
N ILE A 327 -13.48 -21.17 33.25
CA ILE A 327 -12.21 -20.58 32.76
C ILE A 327 -11.13 -21.67 32.71
N VAL A 328 -11.03 -22.50 33.75
CA VAL A 328 -10.00 -23.54 33.84
C VAL A 328 -10.20 -24.60 32.75
N ASP A 329 -11.43 -25.12 32.62
CA ASP A 329 -11.77 -26.16 31.67
C ASP A 329 -11.66 -25.69 30.21
N ASN A 330 -11.82 -24.40 29.97
CA ASN A 330 -11.75 -23.79 28.65
C ASN A 330 -10.41 -23.12 28.33
N THR A 331 -9.40 -23.27 29.19
CA THR A 331 -8.07 -22.78 28.87
C THR A 331 -7.43 -23.59 27.74
N ALA A 332 -7.06 -22.90 26.64
CA ALA A 332 -6.42 -23.54 25.50
C ALA A 332 -5.00 -24.01 25.87
N ILE A 333 -4.77 -25.31 25.91
CA ILE A 333 -3.47 -25.92 26.24
C ILE A 333 -2.82 -26.62 25.04
N VAL A 334 -3.58 -26.90 23.99
CA VAL A 334 -3.08 -27.55 22.77
C VAL A 334 -2.42 -26.51 21.86
N ASN A 335 -1.23 -26.82 21.34
CA ASN A 335 -0.51 -25.89 20.46
C ASN A 335 -1.06 -25.98 19.02
N PRO A 336 -1.54 -24.86 18.40
CA PRO A 336 -2.08 -24.88 17.05
C PRO A 336 -1.08 -25.34 15.98
N LYS A 337 0.23 -25.10 16.17
CA LYS A 337 1.26 -25.60 15.25
C LYS A 337 1.37 -27.11 15.28
N LEU A 338 1.15 -27.73 16.44
CA LEU A 338 1.10 -29.18 16.58
C LEU A 338 -0.14 -29.75 15.89
N VAL A 339 -1.29 -29.07 16.02
CA VAL A 339 -2.52 -29.42 15.29
C VAL A 339 -2.26 -29.44 13.79
N LEU A 340 -1.74 -28.36 13.22
CA LEU A 340 -1.45 -28.28 11.79
C LEU A 340 -0.47 -29.37 11.32
N LYS A 341 0.59 -29.61 12.09
CA LYS A 341 1.55 -30.65 11.78
C LYS A 341 0.87 -32.02 11.73
N ASN A 342 0.07 -32.36 12.74
CA ASN A 342 -0.65 -33.63 12.81
C ASN A 342 -1.66 -33.76 11.65
N LEU A 343 -2.47 -32.73 11.37
CA LEU A 343 -3.41 -32.75 10.27
C LEU A 343 -2.72 -32.98 8.92
N ASN A 344 -1.61 -32.31 8.66
CA ASN A 344 -0.87 -32.50 7.41
C ASN A 344 -0.14 -33.86 7.33
N GLU A 345 0.19 -34.49 8.45
CA GLU A 345 0.79 -35.82 8.47
C GLU A 345 -0.26 -36.95 8.38
N THR A 346 -1.41 -36.77 9.00
CA THR A 346 -2.41 -37.85 9.13
C THR A 346 -3.56 -37.74 8.12
N GLN A 347 -4.03 -36.52 7.85
CA GLN A 347 -5.22 -36.29 7.02
C GLN A 347 -4.92 -36.09 5.53
N THR A 348 -3.63 -35.92 5.17
CA THR A 348 -3.21 -35.82 3.76
C THR A 348 -3.01 -37.19 3.09
N GLN A 349 -3.35 -38.31 3.73
CA GLN A 349 -3.18 -39.66 3.16
C GLN A 349 -3.90 -39.85 1.82
N THR A 350 -4.99 -39.11 1.59
CA THR A 350 -5.67 -39.07 0.29
C THR A 350 -4.91 -38.27 -0.76
N GLY A 351 -3.88 -37.49 -0.38
CA GLY A 351 -3.07 -36.67 -1.28
C GLY A 351 -3.80 -35.46 -1.90
N TYR A 352 -5.01 -35.15 -1.46
CA TYR A 352 -5.85 -34.11 -2.04
C TYR A 352 -5.88 -32.84 -1.20
N TYR A 353 -5.92 -32.98 0.11
CA TYR A 353 -6.13 -31.86 1.03
C TYR A 353 -4.83 -31.35 1.66
N THR A 354 -4.86 -30.09 2.06
CA THR A 354 -3.81 -29.43 2.83
C THR A 354 -4.45 -28.51 3.88
N TYR A 355 -3.72 -28.25 4.94
CA TYR A 355 -4.16 -27.42 6.07
C TYR A 355 -3.14 -26.32 6.30
N SER A 356 -3.54 -25.07 6.08
CA SER A 356 -2.68 -23.91 6.23
C SER A 356 -2.88 -23.18 7.55
N THR A 357 -4.06 -23.30 8.15
CA THR A 357 -4.45 -22.57 9.35
C THR A 357 -5.16 -23.46 10.37
N ALA A 358 -4.97 -23.16 11.66
CA ALA A 358 -5.72 -23.71 12.77
C ALA A 358 -6.03 -22.58 13.75
N HIS A 359 -7.25 -22.04 13.67
CA HIS A 359 -7.66 -20.89 14.47
C HIS A 359 -8.50 -21.30 15.65
N LEU A 360 -8.22 -20.67 16.80
CA LEU A 360 -9.01 -20.82 18.00
C LEU A 360 -10.38 -20.16 17.80
N SER A 361 -11.44 -20.94 17.93
CA SER A 361 -12.82 -20.49 17.85
C SER A 361 -13.63 -21.03 19.02
N LYS A 362 -14.70 -20.32 19.36
CA LYS A 362 -15.64 -20.71 20.40
C LYS A 362 -16.98 -21.08 19.76
N TYR A 363 -17.44 -22.29 20.02
CA TYR A 363 -18.78 -22.73 19.64
C TYR A 363 -19.59 -23.12 20.87
N ASN A 364 -20.89 -22.96 20.79
CA ASN A 364 -21.80 -23.41 21.85
C ASN A 364 -22.36 -24.78 21.51
N GLU A 365 -22.08 -25.75 22.38
CA GLU A 365 -22.63 -27.11 22.29
C GLU A 365 -23.48 -27.40 23.50
N ASN A 366 -24.79 -27.58 23.31
CA ASN A 366 -25.76 -27.88 24.39
C ASN A 366 -25.76 -26.88 25.56
N GLY A 367 -25.46 -25.61 25.29
CA GLY A 367 -25.40 -24.54 26.31
C GLY A 367 -24.03 -24.37 26.96
N GLU A 368 -23.03 -25.20 26.62
CA GLU A 368 -21.64 -25.08 27.08
C GLU A 368 -20.75 -24.50 25.97
N ASN A 369 -19.86 -23.57 26.35
CA ASN A 369 -18.87 -23.05 25.43
C ASN A 369 -17.72 -24.06 25.23
N LYS A 370 -17.43 -24.42 24.01
CA LYS A 370 -16.31 -25.29 23.62
C LYS A 370 -15.30 -24.49 22.81
N TYR A 371 -14.04 -24.57 23.20
CA TYR A 371 -12.95 -23.95 22.46
C TYR A 371 -12.27 -25.00 21.57
N VAL A 372 -12.26 -24.73 20.28
CA VAL A 372 -11.75 -25.63 19.26
C VAL A 372 -10.82 -24.91 18.29
N TYR A 373 -9.89 -25.65 17.72
CA TYR A 373 -9.16 -25.19 16.55
C TYR A 373 -9.92 -25.59 15.29
N VAL A 374 -10.21 -24.60 14.46
CA VAL A 374 -10.88 -24.78 13.15
C VAL A 374 -9.84 -24.76 12.05
N SER A 375 -9.85 -25.78 11.20
CA SER A 375 -8.92 -25.95 10.08
C SER A 375 -9.67 -26.30 8.81
N PRO A 376 -9.66 -25.43 7.77
CA PRO A 376 -10.30 -25.74 6.50
C PRO A 376 -9.51 -26.79 5.72
N ARG A 377 -10.23 -27.74 5.08
CA ARG A 377 -9.63 -28.70 4.14
C ARG A 377 -9.49 -28.02 2.78
N GLU A 378 -8.35 -27.45 2.52
CA GLU A 378 -8.06 -26.84 1.23
C GLU A 378 -7.40 -27.82 0.25
N ILE A 379 -7.49 -27.54 -1.05
CA ILE A 379 -6.84 -28.33 -2.08
C ILE A 379 -5.50 -27.71 -2.47
N LEU A 380 -4.44 -28.50 -2.42
CA LEU A 380 -3.11 -28.10 -2.87
C LEU A 380 -3.02 -28.24 -4.40
N SER A 381 -3.39 -27.18 -5.10
CA SER A 381 -3.50 -27.20 -6.56
C SER A 381 -2.16 -27.07 -7.30
N ASN A 382 -1.14 -26.49 -6.68
CA ASN A 382 0.13 -26.18 -7.35
C ASN A 382 0.97 -27.39 -7.77
N GLN A 383 0.77 -28.54 -7.14
CA GLN A 383 1.52 -29.79 -7.42
C GLN A 383 0.85 -30.68 -8.46
N ARG A 384 -0.31 -30.30 -9.02
CA ARG A 384 -1.10 -31.13 -9.92
C ARG A 384 -0.87 -30.80 -11.39
N ALA A 385 -1.10 -31.81 -12.25
CA ALA A 385 -1.14 -31.62 -13.69
C ALA A 385 -2.19 -30.56 -14.07
N TYR A 386 -1.93 -29.82 -15.16
CA TYR A 386 -2.78 -28.70 -15.59
C TYR A 386 -4.26 -29.06 -15.68
N ASN A 387 -4.61 -30.17 -16.38
CA ASN A 387 -6.01 -30.57 -16.54
C ASN A 387 -6.67 -30.94 -15.21
N SER A 388 -5.96 -31.67 -14.37
CA SER A 388 -6.48 -32.08 -13.07
C SER A 388 -6.80 -30.88 -12.16
N LYS A 389 -5.88 -29.93 -12.03
CA LYS A 389 -6.10 -28.73 -11.20
C LYS A 389 -7.09 -27.74 -11.79
N THR A 390 -7.28 -27.76 -13.12
CA THR A 390 -8.12 -26.78 -13.82
C THR A 390 -9.58 -27.21 -13.90
N TYR A 391 -9.84 -28.52 -13.96
CA TYR A 391 -11.19 -29.03 -14.25
C TYR A 391 -11.71 -30.05 -13.24
N GLU A 392 -10.85 -30.75 -12.50
CA GLU A 392 -11.26 -31.92 -11.68
C GLU A 392 -11.13 -31.61 -10.18
N TYR A 393 -9.94 -31.27 -9.70
CA TYR A 393 -9.70 -30.96 -8.28
C TYR A 393 -9.75 -29.44 -8.08
N THR A 394 -10.93 -28.89 -8.15
CA THR A 394 -11.19 -27.46 -8.24
C THR A 394 -11.35 -26.79 -6.89
N HIS A 395 -11.76 -27.52 -5.84
CA HIS A 395 -12.12 -26.96 -4.53
C HIS A 395 -11.71 -27.89 -3.38
N GLY A 396 -11.58 -27.32 -2.19
CA GLY A 396 -11.46 -28.01 -0.92
C GLY A 396 -12.85 -28.40 -0.37
N TYR A 397 -12.90 -29.06 0.81
CA TYR A 397 -14.15 -29.57 1.33
C TYR A 397 -14.26 -29.55 2.85
N GLY A 398 -15.11 -28.70 3.40
CA GLY A 398 -15.47 -28.67 4.82
C GLY A 398 -14.33 -28.25 5.76
N LEU A 399 -14.60 -28.37 7.04
CA LEU A 399 -13.72 -27.99 8.13
C LEU A 399 -13.40 -29.18 9.03
N ILE A 400 -12.21 -29.20 9.62
CA ILE A 400 -11.88 -30.04 10.76
C ILE A 400 -11.88 -29.19 12.02
N LEU A 401 -12.53 -29.71 13.08
CA LEU A 401 -12.51 -29.11 14.39
C LEU A 401 -11.77 -30.05 15.35
N THR A 402 -10.77 -29.54 16.06
CA THR A 402 -10.03 -30.25 17.09
C THR A 402 -10.14 -29.53 18.42
N SER A 403 -10.13 -30.26 19.54
CA SER A 403 -10.19 -29.64 20.85
C SER A 403 -8.96 -28.76 21.10
N ALA A 404 -9.18 -27.53 21.60
CA ALA A 404 -8.11 -26.65 22.05
C ALA A 404 -7.71 -26.90 23.52
N THR A 405 -8.60 -27.57 24.29
CA THR A 405 -8.48 -27.71 25.74
C THR A 405 -8.08 -29.11 26.19
N ASN A 406 -8.29 -30.13 25.35
CA ASN A 406 -8.08 -31.53 25.69
C ASN A 406 -7.37 -32.32 24.59
N MET A 407 -6.61 -33.33 24.99
CA MET A 407 -6.09 -34.38 24.13
C MET A 407 -6.90 -35.67 24.30
N ASP A 408 -6.71 -36.67 23.44
CA ASP A 408 -7.27 -37.98 23.63
C ASP A 408 -6.52 -38.77 24.74
N GLU A 409 -6.98 -40.00 25.06
CA GLU A 409 -6.39 -40.82 26.14
C GLU A 409 -4.94 -41.21 25.85
N ASP A 410 -4.53 -41.23 24.60
CA ASP A 410 -3.17 -41.57 24.15
C ASP A 410 -2.27 -40.30 24.01
N GLY A 411 -2.78 -39.12 24.31
CA GLY A 411 -2.07 -37.85 24.18
C GLY A 411 -1.98 -37.31 22.76
N ASN A 412 -2.82 -37.82 21.85
CA ASN A 412 -2.96 -37.29 20.50
C ASN A 412 -3.99 -36.15 20.45
N ILE A 413 -4.05 -35.48 19.30
CA ILE A 413 -5.05 -34.45 19.04
C ILE A 413 -6.45 -35.06 19.06
N LYS A 414 -7.32 -34.49 19.90
CA LYS A 414 -8.71 -34.89 19.99
C LYS A 414 -9.53 -34.21 18.91
N TYR A 415 -10.08 -35.03 17.97
CA TYR A 415 -11.00 -34.53 16.98
C TYR A 415 -12.39 -34.36 17.60
N VAL A 416 -13.02 -33.21 17.31
CA VAL A 416 -14.40 -32.85 17.68
C VAL A 416 -15.31 -33.07 16.47
N GLN A 417 -14.81 -32.66 15.29
CA GLN A 417 -15.49 -32.86 14.02
C GLN A 417 -14.45 -33.20 12.96
N ASN A 418 -14.51 -34.37 12.37
CA ASN A 418 -13.55 -34.86 11.37
C ASN A 418 -14.23 -35.47 10.14
N ASP A 419 -15.49 -35.84 10.25
CA ASP A 419 -16.19 -36.50 9.15
C ASP A 419 -16.44 -35.56 7.98
N ILE A 420 -16.26 -36.07 6.77
CA ILE A 420 -16.56 -35.34 5.54
C ILE A 420 -18.09 -35.22 5.37
N ILE A 421 -18.83 -36.22 5.81
CA ILE A 421 -20.29 -36.24 5.79
C ILE A 421 -20.74 -36.31 7.26
N GLY A 422 -20.94 -35.15 7.89
CA GLY A 422 -21.22 -35.07 9.32
C GLY A 422 -22.62 -35.57 9.71
N ASN A 423 -22.71 -36.70 10.38
CA ASN A 423 -23.92 -37.10 11.11
C ASN A 423 -23.90 -36.63 12.59
N ASP A 424 -22.73 -36.37 13.16
CA ASP A 424 -22.52 -35.87 14.54
C ASP A 424 -21.61 -34.63 14.54
N SER A 425 -22.02 -33.60 13.81
CA SER A 425 -21.24 -32.39 13.66
C SER A 425 -21.61 -31.36 14.72
N MET A 426 -20.61 -30.82 15.43
CA MET A 426 -20.74 -29.66 16.31
C MET A 426 -21.23 -28.44 15.54
N VAL A 427 -20.76 -28.30 14.29
CA VAL A 427 -21.11 -27.22 13.38
C VAL A 427 -21.72 -27.80 12.11
N ASN A 428 -22.96 -27.45 11.81
CA ASN A 428 -23.61 -27.87 10.58
C ASN A 428 -23.10 -27.09 9.38
N ILE A 429 -22.57 -27.77 8.38
CA ILE A 429 -22.04 -27.17 7.14
C ILE A 429 -22.91 -27.61 5.98
N ASN A 430 -23.67 -26.67 5.40
CA ASN A 430 -24.55 -26.95 4.28
C ASN A 430 -23.84 -26.76 2.92
N THR A 431 -22.87 -25.85 2.86
CA THR A 431 -22.08 -25.57 1.65
C THR A 431 -20.59 -25.83 1.94
N PRO A 432 -20.15 -27.11 1.90
CA PRO A 432 -18.81 -27.51 2.33
C PRO A 432 -17.70 -27.19 1.32
N GLN A 433 -18.02 -26.92 0.05
CA GLN A 433 -17.03 -26.71 -1.00
C GLN A 433 -16.28 -25.39 -0.80
N ILE A 434 -14.94 -25.44 -0.77
CA ILE A 434 -14.05 -24.28 -0.60
C ILE A 434 -13.39 -23.98 -1.95
N TYR A 435 -14.02 -23.12 -2.75
CA TYR A 435 -13.48 -22.66 -4.02
C TYR A 435 -12.49 -21.51 -3.85
N TYR A 436 -12.60 -20.74 -2.77
CA TYR A 436 -11.73 -19.60 -2.45
C TYR A 436 -11.08 -19.82 -1.09
N GLY A 437 -9.75 -19.74 -1.05
CA GLY A 437 -8.99 -20.04 0.17
C GLY A 437 -7.57 -19.48 0.13
N MET A 438 -6.73 -19.98 1.00
CA MET A 438 -5.30 -19.62 1.04
C MET A 438 -4.47 -20.45 0.06
N GLU A 439 -4.72 -21.75 0.04
CA GLU A 439 -4.02 -22.75 -0.78
C GLU A 439 -4.82 -23.14 -2.03
N THR A 440 -6.15 -23.05 -1.96
CA THR A 440 -7.06 -23.26 -3.08
C THR A 440 -7.06 -22.02 -3.98
N ASN A 441 -6.00 -21.85 -4.79
CA ASN A 441 -5.69 -20.57 -5.43
C ASN A 441 -5.41 -20.62 -6.95
N SER A 442 -5.45 -21.80 -7.60
CA SER A 442 -5.26 -21.91 -9.04
C SER A 442 -6.44 -21.34 -9.83
N THR A 443 -6.19 -20.90 -11.08
CA THR A 443 -7.27 -20.61 -12.03
C THR A 443 -7.98 -21.90 -12.42
N ILE A 444 -9.30 -21.90 -12.38
CA ILE A 444 -10.13 -23.06 -12.73
C ILE A 444 -11.21 -22.72 -13.75
N ILE A 445 -11.70 -23.75 -14.41
CA ILE A 445 -12.84 -23.69 -15.33
C ILE A 445 -13.85 -24.70 -14.84
N THR A 446 -14.94 -24.22 -14.27
CA THR A 446 -16.04 -25.04 -13.77
C THR A 446 -17.03 -25.34 -14.88
N ASN A 447 -17.86 -26.37 -14.71
CA ASN A 447 -18.85 -26.80 -15.69
C ASN A 447 -18.23 -27.02 -17.09
N ALA A 448 -17.05 -27.61 -17.14
CA ALA A 448 -16.32 -27.90 -18.37
C ALA A 448 -16.88 -29.11 -19.10
N LYS A 449 -16.79 -29.10 -20.43
CA LYS A 449 -17.31 -30.18 -21.26
C LYS A 449 -16.63 -31.53 -20.97
N GLY A 450 -17.42 -32.54 -20.57
CA GLY A 450 -16.94 -33.90 -20.32
C GLY A 450 -15.97 -34.00 -19.13
N LYS A 451 -16.05 -33.07 -18.19
CA LYS A 451 -15.30 -33.06 -16.96
C LYS A 451 -16.25 -32.85 -15.79
N ASN A 452 -16.09 -33.66 -14.76
CA ASN A 452 -16.80 -33.53 -13.49
C ASN A 452 -15.79 -33.04 -12.45
N GLU A 453 -16.23 -32.17 -11.55
CA GLU A 453 -15.44 -31.68 -10.42
C GLU A 453 -15.50 -32.77 -9.32
N TYR A 454 -14.35 -33.21 -8.83
CA TYR A 454 -14.26 -34.09 -7.66
C TYR A 454 -14.75 -33.31 -6.43
N ASP A 455 -15.70 -33.90 -5.71
CA ASP A 455 -16.29 -33.33 -4.50
C ASP A 455 -15.60 -33.90 -3.26
N TYR A 456 -15.87 -35.15 -2.94
CA TYR A 456 -15.28 -35.88 -1.82
C TYR A 456 -15.29 -37.37 -2.04
N THR A 457 -14.57 -38.10 -1.18
CA THR A 457 -14.65 -39.55 -1.08
C THR A 457 -15.24 -39.92 0.28
N ASP A 458 -16.25 -40.78 0.30
CA ASP A 458 -16.85 -41.22 1.55
C ASP A 458 -16.00 -42.27 2.29
N ASN A 459 -16.44 -42.67 3.48
CA ASN A 459 -15.77 -43.69 4.31
C ASN A 459 -15.75 -45.09 3.67
N SER A 460 -16.58 -45.33 2.64
CA SER A 460 -16.62 -46.57 1.86
C SER A 460 -15.68 -46.55 0.66
N GLY A 461 -15.02 -45.44 0.40
CA GLY A 461 -14.12 -45.23 -0.75
C GLY A 461 -14.84 -44.87 -2.04
N VAL A 462 -16.12 -44.47 -1.98
CA VAL A 462 -16.88 -44.00 -3.15
C VAL A 462 -16.58 -42.52 -3.38
N GLU A 463 -16.17 -42.21 -4.63
CA GLU A 463 -15.93 -40.84 -5.06
C GLU A 463 -17.22 -40.17 -5.52
N TYR A 464 -17.45 -38.94 -5.03
CA TYR A 464 -18.57 -38.09 -5.43
C TYR A 464 -18.08 -36.92 -6.27
N THR A 465 -18.93 -36.46 -7.17
CA THR A 465 -18.65 -35.33 -8.06
C THR A 465 -19.73 -34.28 -7.95
N THR A 466 -19.36 -33.03 -8.17
CA THR A 466 -20.26 -31.89 -8.12
C THR A 466 -20.10 -31.00 -9.35
N ASN A 467 -20.95 -30.00 -9.46
CA ASN A 467 -20.85 -28.89 -10.40
C ASN A 467 -21.01 -27.59 -9.68
N TYR A 468 -20.19 -26.59 -10.03
CA TYR A 468 -20.25 -25.28 -9.43
C TYR A 468 -21.54 -24.54 -9.80
N GLU A 469 -22.32 -24.13 -8.81
CA GLU A 469 -23.58 -23.39 -8.97
C GLU A 469 -23.47 -21.93 -8.51
N GLY A 470 -22.34 -21.55 -7.89
CA GLY A 470 -22.11 -20.19 -7.35
C GLY A 470 -22.23 -19.08 -8.40
N ASN A 471 -22.49 -17.86 -7.94
CA ASN A 471 -22.73 -16.72 -8.82
C ASN A 471 -21.45 -16.13 -9.43
N SER A 472 -20.31 -16.28 -8.78
CA SER A 472 -19.02 -15.74 -9.24
C SER A 472 -18.46 -16.51 -10.45
N GLY A 473 -17.41 -15.97 -11.02
CA GLY A 473 -16.76 -16.48 -12.20
C GLY A 473 -17.21 -15.81 -13.50
N LEU A 474 -16.34 -15.87 -14.49
CA LEU A 474 -16.53 -15.19 -15.77
C LEU A 474 -17.00 -16.16 -16.85
N LYS A 475 -18.13 -15.86 -17.47
CA LYS A 475 -18.53 -16.46 -18.75
C LYS A 475 -17.86 -15.65 -19.87
N LEU A 476 -16.82 -16.19 -20.50
CA LEU A 476 -15.98 -15.46 -21.44
C LEU A 476 -16.11 -16.00 -22.87
N ASN A 477 -16.17 -15.08 -23.84
CA ASN A 477 -15.94 -15.39 -25.24
C ASN A 477 -14.46 -15.68 -25.52
N LEU A 478 -14.14 -16.19 -26.72
CA LEU A 478 -12.77 -16.55 -27.09
C LEU A 478 -11.78 -15.39 -26.96
N LEU A 479 -12.17 -14.17 -27.38
CA LEU A 479 -11.31 -13.00 -27.34
C LEU A 479 -10.97 -12.60 -25.89
N ASP A 480 -11.98 -12.55 -25.02
CA ASP A 480 -11.78 -12.23 -23.60
C ASP A 480 -10.95 -13.31 -22.88
N ARG A 481 -11.08 -14.59 -23.26
CA ARG A 481 -10.22 -15.68 -22.75
C ARG A 481 -8.76 -15.50 -23.16
N ILE A 482 -8.52 -15.15 -24.42
CA ILE A 482 -7.15 -14.88 -24.90
C ILE A 482 -6.55 -13.70 -24.13
N ILE A 483 -7.29 -12.62 -23.95
CA ILE A 483 -6.84 -11.44 -23.21
C ILE A 483 -6.51 -11.82 -21.75
N LEU A 484 -7.41 -12.54 -21.09
CA LEU A 484 -7.22 -12.99 -19.71
C LEU A 484 -6.05 -13.97 -19.59
N GLY A 485 -5.91 -14.92 -20.52
CA GLY A 485 -4.81 -15.86 -20.57
C GLY A 485 -3.45 -15.19 -20.77
N LEU A 486 -3.38 -14.13 -21.58
CA LEU A 486 -2.17 -13.31 -21.74
C LEU A 486 -1.83 -12.55 -20.45
N GLU A 487 -2.84 -11.94 -19.79
CA GLU A 487 -2.66 -11.22 -18.52
C GLU A 487 -2.18 -12.15 -17.40
N LYS A 488 -2.81 -13.32 -17.27
CA LYS A 488 -2.46 -14.37 -16.28
C LYS A 488 -1.26 -15.23 -16.68
N LYS A 489 -0.72 -15.04 -17.88
CA LYS A 489 0.36 -15.88 -18.47
C LYS A 489 -0.02 -17.37 -18.52
N ASP A 490 -1.29 -17.66 -18.76
CA ASP A 490 -1.86 -19.00 -18.84
C ASP A 490 -2.36 -19.29 -20.27
N ILE A 491 -1.52 -19.96 -21.06
CA ILE A 491 -1.82 -20.34 -22.45
C ILE A 491 -2.96 -21.37 -22.49
N GLY A 492 -3.04 -22.28 -21.51
CA GLY A 492 -4.09 -23.28 -21.42
C GLY A 492 -5.47 -22.66 -21.27
N LEU A 493 -5.58 -21.59 -20.47
CA LEU A 493 -6.80 -20.80 -20.33
C LEU A 493 -7.21 -20.15 -21.65
N ALA A 494 -6.25 -19.56 -22.36
CA ALA A 494 -6.50 -18.87 -23.62
C ALA A 494 -7.13 -19.79 -24.69
N PHE A 495 -6.64 -21.03 -24.80
CA PHE A 495 -6.99 -21.96 -25.86
C PHE A 495 -7.73 -23.23 -25.39
N SER A 496 -8.32 -23.22 -24.18
CA SER A 496 -9.11 -24.35 -23.69
C SER A 496 -10.24 -24.76 -24.65
N GLY A 497 -10.21 -26.00 -25.10
CA GLY A 497 -11.27 -26.60 -25.91
C GLY A 497 -12.45 -27.15 -25.10
N ASN A 498 -12.31 -27.23 -23.77
CA ASN A 498 -13.30 -27.84 -22.88
C ASN A 498 -14.33 -26.83 -22.33
N THR A 499 -14.38 -25.60 -22.86
CA THR A 499 -15.33 -24.60 -22.41
C THR A 499 -16.67 -24.71 -23.13
N THR A 500 -17.76 -24.54 -22.39
CA THR A 500 -19.14 -24.46 -22.88
C THR A 500 -19.70 -23.05 -22.60
N LYS A 501 -20.96 -22.80 -22.99
CA LYS A 501 -21.67 -21.56 -22.64
C LYS A 501 -21.96 -21.45 -21.12
N GLU A 502 -22.02 -22.60 -20.44
CA GLU A 502 -22.27 -22.68 -19.00
C GLU A 502 -20.98 -22.63 -18.17
N SER A 503 -19.83 -22.83 -18.80
CA SER A 503 -18.54 -22.81 -18.11
C SER A 503 -18.24 -21.44 -17.53
N LYS A 504 -17.78 -21.41 -16.28
CA LYS A 504 -17.31 -20.21 -15.59
C LYS A 504 -15.81 -20.33 -15.30
N ILE A 505 -15.10 -19.25 -15.48
CA ILE A 505 -13.67 -19.15 -15.17
C ILE A 505 -13.53 -18.39 -13.86
N LEU A 506 -12.99 -19.08 -12.83
CA LEU A 506 -12.71 -18.48 -11.53
C LEU A 506 -11.22 -18.15 -11.44
N ILE A 507 -10.93 -16.91 -11.13
CA ILE A 507 -9.57 -16.37 -10.98
C ILE A 507 -9.46 -15.63 -9.64
N ASN A 508 -8.24 -15.25 -9.26
CA ASN A 508 -8.01 -14.51 -8.01
C ASN A 508 -8.66 -15.20 -6.80
N ARG A 509 -8.44 -16.51 -6.70
CA ARG A 509 -9.10 -17.37 -5.71
C ARG A 509 -8.39 -17.34 -4.36
N ASN A 510 -7.13 -16.91 -4.29
CA ASN A 510 -6.50 -16.59 -3.01
C ASN A 510 -7.21 -15.39 -2.38
N ILE A 511 -7.73 -15.56 -1.17
CA ILE A 511 -8.60 -14.59 -0.51
C ILE A 511 -7.87 -13.27 -0.19
N ILE A 512 -6.58 -13.32 0.15
CA ILE A 512 -5.79 -12.11 0.42
C ILE A 512 -5.54 -11.35 -0.87
N GLU A 513 -5.12 -12.03 -1.94
CA GLU A 513 -4.88 -11.38 -3.24
C GLU A 513 -6.19 -10.85 -3.85
N ARG A 514 -7.30 -11.54 -3.61
CA ARG A 514 -8.65 -11.09 -4.00
C ARG A 514 -9.04 -9.80 -3.29
N ALA A 515 -8.85 -9.72 -1.97
CA ALA A 515 -9.12 -8.51 -1.19
C ALA A 515 -8.19 -7.35 -1.58
N LYS A 516 -6.91 -7.62 -1.83
CA LYS A 516 -5.93 -6.62 -2.31
C LYS A 516 -6.31 -6.02 -3.65
N LEU A 517 -6.93 -6.79 -4.55
CA LEU A 517 -7.36 -6.26 -5.83
C LEU A 517 -8.44 -5.16 -5.62
N ALA A 518 -9.36 -5.36 -4.67
CA ALA A 518 -10.40 -4.39 -4.34
C ALA A 518 -9.85 -3.17 -3.57
N LEU A 519 -8.97 -3.40 -2.59
CA LEU A 519 -8.39 -2.35 -1.73
C LEU A 519 -6.87 -2.59 -1.53
N PRO A 520 -6.02 -2.12 -2.46
CA PRO A 520 -4.59 -2.49 -2.49
C PRO A 520 -3.70 -1.76 -1.48
N ASN A 521 -4.19 -0.69 -0.85
CA ASN A 521 -3.35 0.22 -0.04
C ASN A 521 -3.47 0.00 1.47
N VAL A 522 -3.88 -1.19 1.88
CA VAL A 522 -3.92 -1.63 3.28
C VAL A 522 -3.04 -2.87 3.47
N VAL A 523 -2.64 -3.13 4.70
CA VAL A 523 -1.88 -4.33 5.06
C VAL A 523 -2.87 -5.38 5.53
N TYR A 524 -2.91 -6.51 4.87
CA TYR A 524 -3.78 -7.62 5.24
C TYR A 524 -3.08 -8.58 6.19
N ASP A 525 -3.82 -9.13 7.15
CA ASP A 525 -3.30 -10.20 7.99
C ASP A 525 -2.93 -11.43 7.12
N LYS A 526 -1.95 -12.18 7.57
CA LYS A 526 -1.50 -13.39 6.89
C LYS A 526 -2.19 -14.65 7.37
N GLU A 527 -2.90 -14.55 8.47
CA GLU A 527 -3.57 -15.64 9.16
C GLU A 527 -5.09 -15.40 9.22
N PRO A 528 -5.79 -15.39 8.06
CA PRO A 528 -7.24 -15.31 8.05
C PRO A 528 -7.83 -16.56 8.70
N TYR A 529 -9.00 -16.42 9.32
CA TYR A 529 -9.68 -17.52 9.97
C TYR A 529 -11.04 -17.80 9.34
N THR A 530 -11.54 -19.03 9.52
CA THR A 530 -12.82 -19.45 8.99
C THR A 530 -13.89 -19.46 10.07
N VAL A 531 -15.11 -19.05 9.69
CA VAL A 531 -16.32 -19.14 10.48
C VAL A 531 -17.43 -19.78 9.66
N VAL A 532 -18.41 -20.38 10.33
CA VAL A 532 -19.62 -20.91 9.69
C VAL A 532 -20.79 -20.10 10.18
N ASP A 533 -21.61 -19.61 9.25
CA ASP A 533 -22.82 -18.84 9.61
C ASP A 533 -24.01 -19.78 9.96
N ASP A 534 -25.11 -19.18 10.39
CA ASP A 534 -26.33 -19.93 10.74
C ASP A 534 -26.94 -20.72 9.56
N ASN A 535 -26.61 -20.36 8.33
CA ASN A 535 -27.03 -21.08 7.13
C ASN A 535 -26.12 -22.27 6.80
N GLY A 536 -25.04 -22.45 7.53
CA GLY A 536 -24.05 -23.49 7.27
C GLY A 536 -23.08 -23.17 6.12
N ASP A 537 -22.91 -21.88 5.78
CA ASP A 537 -21.96 -21.41 4.79
C ASP A 537 -20.62 -21.07 5.44
N ILE A 538 -19.52 -21.45 4.78
CA ILE A 538 -18.17 -21.17 5.27
C ILE A 538 -17.73 -19.78 4.78
N TYR A 539 -17.27 -18.95 5.72
CA TYR A 539 -16.68 -17.65 5.44
C TYR A 539 -15.26 -17.55 5.96
N TRP A 540 -14.43 -16.84 5.21
CA TRP A 540 -13.14 -16.35 5.68
C TRP A 540 -13.29 -14.96 6.26
N VAL A 541 -12.69 -14.73 7.41
CA VAL A 541 -12.57 -13.42 8.03
C VAL A 541 -11.11 -12.98 7.94
N LEU A 542 -10.90 -11.82 7.36
CA LEU A 542 -9.58 -11.28 7.06
C LEU A 542 -9.46 -9.88 7.64
N ASP A 543 -8.55 -9.69 8.58
CA ASP A 543 -8.22 -8.39 9.13
C ASP A 543 -7.35 -7.57 8.16
N ALA A 544 -7.64 -6.27 8.08
CA ALA A 544 -6.90 -5.35 7.24
C ALA A 544 -6.56 -4.07 8.01
N TYR A 545 -5.27 -3.74 7.99
CA TYR A 545 -4.70 -2.64 8.74
C TYR A 545 -4.45 -1.44 7.86
N THR A 546 -4.90 -0.29 8.30
CA THR A 546 -4.47 0.99 7.76
C THR A 546 -3.10 1.35 8.33
N THR A 547 -2.22 1.86 7.50
CA THR A 547 -0.83 2.17 7.91
C THR A 547 -0.34 3.49 7.35
N SER A 548 0.59 4.13 8.06
CA SER A 548 1.30 5.32 7.59
C SER A 548 2.70 5.42 8.18
N THR A 549 3.55 6.19 7.52
CA THR A 549 4.87 6.60 8.01
C THR A 549 4.90 8.07 8.42
N SER A 550 3.73 8.73 8.46
CA SER A 550 3.64 10.18 8.56
C SER A 550 2.72 10.64 9.68
N TYR A 551 2.74 9.95 10.83
CA TYR A 551 2.07 10.40 12.05
C TYR A 551 3.06 11.19 12.91
N PRO A 552 2.86 12.52 13.10
CA PRO A 552 3.78 13.35 13.89
C PRO A 552 4.00 12.83 15.30
N TYR A 553 5.23 12.89 15.80
CA TYR A 553 5.64 12.47 17.15
C TYR A 553 5.49 10.98 17.47
N SER A 554 4.95 10.16 16.60
CA SER A 554 4.84 8.72 16.86
C SER A 554 6.16 8.00 16.56
N ASN A 555 6.53 7.07 17.42
CA ASN A 555 7.70 6.22 17.25
C ASN A 555 7.51 5.26 16.06
N TYR A 556 8.62 5.03 15.34
CA TYR A 556 8.63 4.07 14.24
C TYR A 556 8.81 2.64 14.77
N THR A 557 8.10 1.72 14.14
CA THR A 557 8.33 0.28 14.27
C THR A 557 8.57 -0.33 12.91
N THR A 558 9.24 -1.48 12.89
CA THR A 558 9.48 -2.24 11.67
C THR A 558 8.83 -3.60 11.78
N ILE A 559 7.87 -3.87 10.90
CA ILE A 559 7.23 -5.17 10.77
C ILE A 559 7.77 -5.93 9.56
N VAL A 560 7.69 -7.26 9.59
CA VAL A 560 8.01 -8.10 8.44
C VAL A 560 6.71 -8.54 7.76
N TYR A 561 6.49 -8.04 6.56
CA TYR A 561 5.32 -8.38 5.76
C TYR A 561 5.74 -8.84 4.37
N ASN A 562 5.29 -10.02 3.93
CA ASN A 562 5.69 -10.65 2.66
C ASN A 562 7.21 -10.68 2.44
N ASN A 563 7.94 -11.08 3.47
CA ASN A 563 9.41 -11.11 3.50
C ASN A 563 10.10 -9.74 3.26
N GLN A 564 9.35 -8.66 3.33
CA GLN A 564 9.87 -7.30 3.25
C GLN A 564 9.74 -6.61 4.61
N ARG A 565 10.74 -5.84 4.97
CA ARG A 565 10.68 -4.98 6.16
C ARG A 565 9.93 -3.71 5.81
N ILE A 566 8.82 -3.46 6.49
CA ILE A 566 8.01 -2.25 6.35
C ILE A 566 8.17 -1.45 7.63
N THR A 567 8.69 -0.23 7.51
CA THR A 567 8.76 0.71 8.63
C THR A 567 7.52 1.59 8.59
N LEU A 568 6.86 1.74 9.74
CA LEU A 568 5.65 2.54 9.89
C LEU A 568 5.63 3.17 11.29
N ASN A 569 4.83 4.24 11.44
CA ASN A 569 4.57 4.89 12.73
C ASN A 569 3.08 5.15 13.00
N TYR A 570 2.24 4.47 12.25
CA TYR A 570 0.79 4.41 12.45
C TYR A 570 0.27 3.07 11.92
N ILE A 571 -0.51 2.38 12.73
CA ILE A 571 -1.21 1.15 12.34
C ILE A 571 -2.49 1.02 13.14
N LYS A 572 -3.58 0.70 12.46
CA LYS A 572 -4.88 0.43 13.07
C LYS A 572 -5.55 -0.76 12.40
N ASN A 573 -6.13 -1.66 13.17
CA ASN A 573 -7.00 -2.73 12.68
C ASN A 573 -8.42 -2.19 12.47
N SER A 574 -8.60 -1.45 11.39
CA SER A 574 -9.81 -0.66 11.15
C SER A 574 -10.74 -1.27 10.12
N ILE A 575 -10.33 -2.35 9.47
CA ILE A 575 -11.09 -2.96 8.37
C ILE A 575 -11.14 -4.47 8.55
N LYS A 576 -12.34 -5.04 8.44
CA LYS A 576 -12.54 -6.48 8.29
C LYS A 576 -13.11 -6.80 6.92
N VAL A 577 -12.65 -7.90 6.33
CA VAL A 577 -13.17 -8.42 5.07
C VAL A 577 -13.72 -9.80 5.31
N ILE A 578 -14.99 -9.99 5.00
CA ILE A 578 -15.66 -11.28 5.07
C ILE A 578 -15.82 -11.82 3.65
N ILE A 579 -15.32 -13.03 3.41
CA ILE A 579 -15.25 -13.64 2.08
C ILE A 579 -15.92 -15.01 2.12
N ASN A 580 -16.96 -15.21 1.32
CA ASN A 580 -17.61 -16.52 1.21
C ASN A 580 -16.66 -17.52 0.53
N ALA A 581 -16.43 -18.67 1.16
CA ALA A 581 -15.48 -19.68 0.67
C ALA A 581 -15.96 -20.40 -0.61
N TYR A 582 -17.28 -20.42 -0.84
CA TYR A 582 -17.88 -21.08 -2.01
C TYR A 582 -17.84 -20.19 -3.25
N ASP A 583 -18.35 -18.96 -3.16
CA ASP A 583 -18.50 -18.10 -4.33
C ASP A 583 -17.52 -16.91 -4.35
N GLY A 584 -16.72 -16.71 -3.31
CA GLY A 584 -15.72 -15.64 -3.23
C GLY A 584 -16.30 -14.24 -3.15
N SER A 585 -17.60 -14.08 -2.88
CA SER A 585 -18.20 -12.77 -2.63
C SER A 585 -17.57 -12.13 -1.40
N MET A 586 -17.31 -10.83 -1.46
CA MET A 586 -16.61 -10.11 -0.39
C MET A 586 -17.47 -8.98 0.15
N LYS A 587 -17.41 -8.80 1.47
CA LYS A 587 -17.96 -7.65 2.19
C LYS A 587 -16.85 -7.00 3.00
N PHE A 588 -16.72 -5.68 2.88
CA PHE A 588 -15.76 -4.89 3.65
C PHE A 588 -16.49 -4.12 4.73
N TYR A 589 -15.98 -4.18 5.95
CA TYR A 589 -16.53 -3.48 7.11
C TYR A 589 -15.49 -2.57 7.73
N ILE A 590 -15.88 -1.36 8.16
CA ILE A 590 -15.05 -0.48 8.98
C ILE A 590 -15.35 -0.77 10.44
N THR A 591 -14.38 -1.32 11.15
CA THR A 591 -14.48 -1.66 12.59
C THR A 591 -14.13 -0.48 13.49
N ASP A 592 -13.18 0.37 13.06
CA ASP A 592 -12.82 1.62 13.74
C ASP A 592 -13.18 2.83 12.86
N ARG A 593 -14.30 3.48 13.19
CA ARG A 593 -14.77 4.69 12.47
C ARG A 593 -13.99 5.95 12.85
N ASP A 594 -13.22 5.89 13.93
CA ASP A 594 -12.33 6.98 14.33
C ASP A 594 -11.01 6.96 13.55
N ASP A 595 -10.80 5.95 12.70
CA ASP A 595 -9.66 5.90 11.79
C ASP A 595 -9.92 6.73 10.51
N PRO A 596 -9.27 7.89 10.35
CA PRO A 596 -9.49 8.76 9.20
C PRO A 596 -9.03 8.16 7.88
N ILE A 597 -8.09 7.20 7.89
CA ILE A 597 -7.62 6.52 6.67
C ILE A 597 -8.71 5.58 6.15
N ALA A 598 -9.31 4.77 7.03
CA ALA A 598 -10.42 3.89 6.68
C ALA A 598 -11.63 4.69 6.17
N MET A 599 -12.00 5.76 6.90
CA MET A 599 -13.06 6.68 6.49
C MET A 599 -12.74 7.43 5.18
N GLY A 600 -11.47 7.69 4.92
CA GLY A 600 -11.00 8.23 3.65
C GLY A 600 -11.28 7.28 2.49
N TYR A 601 -10.99 6.00 2.64
CA TYR A 601 -11.32 4.98 1.64
C TYR A 601 -12.83 4.84 1.42
N ALA A 602 -13.64 4.91 2.47
CA ALA A 602 -15.10 4.87 2.33
C ALA A 602 -15.64 6.04 1.47
N LYS A 603 -15.10 7.25 1.67
CA LYS A 603 -15.46 8.41 0.84
C LYS A 603 -14.99 8.27 -0.61
N MET A 604 -13.82 7.67 -0.83
CA MET A 604 -13.25 7.51 -2.16
C MET A 604 -13.92 6.41 -2.98
N TYR A 605 -14.37 5.36 -2.32
CA TYR A 605 -14.99 4.18 -2.93
C TYR A 605 -16.41 3.97 -2.38
N PRO A 606 -17.37 4.81 -2.76
CA PRO A 606 -18.76 4.65 -2.31
C PRO A 606 -19.30 3.27 -2.69
N GLY A 607 -19.89 2.58 -1.71
CA GLY A 607 -20.43 1.23 -1.87
C GLY A 607 -19.41 0.10 -1.76
N LEU A 608 -18.14 0.38 -1.44
CA LEU A 608 -17.17 -0.66 -1.09
C LEU A 608 -17.45 -1.25 0.28
N PHE A 609 -17.66 -0.38 1.28
CA PHE A 609 -17.91 -0.78 2.65
C PHE A 609 -19.40 -0.93 2.90
N GLU A 610 -19.78 -1.97 3.63
CA GLU A 610 -21.14 -2.20 4.10
C GLU A 610 -21.50 -1.23 5.24
N ASP A 611 -22.77 -0.89 5.37
CA ASP A 611 -23.25 -0.07 6.47
C ASP A 611 -23.23 -0.86 7.79
N LYS A 612 -23.08 -0.16 8.92
CA LYS A 612 -22.97 -0.75 10.27
C LYS A 612 -24.20 -1.53 10.70
N ASP A 613 -25.37 -1.23 10.10
CA ASP A 613 -26.64 -1.90 10.41
C ASP A 613 -26.85 -3.21 9.63
N SER A 614 -26.00 -3.52 8.64
CA SER A 614 -25.87 -4.87 8.14
C SER A 614 -25.09 -5.65 9.19
N GLN A 615 -25.79 -6.38 10.04
CA GLN A 615 -25.25 -7.13 11.18
C GLN A 615 -24.04 -7.96 10.73
N ILE A 616 -22.86 -7.63 11.28
CA ILE A 616 -21.87 -8.66 11.58
C ILE A 616 -22.57 -9.41 12.72
N ASP A 617 -23.15 -10.58 12.43
CA ASP A 617 -23.71 -11.41 13.47
C ASP A 617 -22.66 -11.57 14.56
N GLU A 618 -23.06 -11.23 15.80
CA GLU A 618 -22.22 -11.35 17.00
C GLU A 618 -22.04 -12.84 17.42
N SER A 619 -22.35 -13.77 16.51
CA SER A 619 -22.22 -15.21 16.75
C SER A 619 -20.77 -15.68 16.75
#